data_34e417f30c7bc1aae0b4f3b3fabb4e05
#
_entry.id   34e417f30c7bc1aae0b4f3b3fabb4e05
#
_cell.length_a   1.000
_cell.length_b   1.000
_cell.length_c   1.000
_cell.angle_alpha   90.00
_cell.angle_beta   90.00
_cell.angle_gamma   90.00
#
_symmetry.space_group_name_H-M   'P 1'
#
loop_
_entity.id
_entity.type
_entity.pdbx_description
1 polymer ?
#
loop_
_entity_poly.entity_id
_entity_poly.type
_entity_poly.pdbx_seq_one_letter_code
_entity_poly.pdbx_strand_id
1 'polypeptide(L)'
;MKELCFRADIITPNLTELCLLTGADYEELSQIGTPFLLMEVVAELGRSLFQERLHQVLVTGIRYTDEDGVDQMGNLFLSEKDQKLIPFPYIGGSYSGTGDLFASCIAAGIARGDTPETAAELAGEFISLAIADSIKRTGASQRRCQL
;
A
#
# COMPACT_ATOMS: atom_id res chain seq x y z
N MET A 1 1.86 4.25 -19.96
CA MET A 1 1.74 3.66 -18.61
C MET A 1 0.49 2.78 -18.49
N LYS A 2 -0.73 3.27 -18.75
CA LYS A 2 -1.98 2.47 -18.67
C LYS A 2 -1.92 1.14 -19.44
N GLU A 3 -1.42 1.12 -20.67
CA GLU A 3 -1.31 -0.09 -21.50
C GLU A 3 -0.43 -1.20 -20.87
N LEU A 4 0.62 -0.82 -20.12
CA LEU A 4 1.47 -1.78 -19.41
C LEU A 4 0.76 -2.37 -18.20
N CYS A 5 0.01 -1.55 -17.45
CA CYS A 5 -0.76 -2.03 -16.30
C CYS A 5 -1.77 -3.11 -16.70
N PHE A 6 -2.42 -2.97 -17.86
CA PHE A 6 -3.41 -3.93 -18.36
C PHE A 6 -2.81 -5.23 -18.91
N ARG A 7 -1.48 -5.34 -19.00
CA ARG A 7 -0.78 -6.57 -19.36
C ARG A 7 -0.25 -7.35 -18.16
N ALA A 8 -0.36 -6.76 -16.98
CA ALA A 8 0.05 -7.40 -15.72
C ALA A 8 -1.06 -8.28 -15.17
N ASP A 9 -0.71 -9.29 -14.39
CA ASP A 9 -1.65 -10.14 -13.65
C ASP A 9 -2.05 -9.45 -12.32
N ILE A 10 -1.14 -8.64 -11.77
CA ILE A 10 -1.33 -7.81 -10.58
C ILE A 10 -0.59 -6.48 -10.75
N ILE A 11 -1.16 -5.40 -10.20
CA ILE A 11 -0.51 -4.09 -10.07
C ILE A 11 -0.56 -3.60 -8.62
N THR A 12 0.41 -2.75 -8.25
CA THR A 12 0.56 -2.25 -6.88
C THR A 12 0.57 -0.72 -6.80
N PRO A 13 -0.48 -0.02 -7.29
CA PRO A 13 -0.52 1.43 -7.29
C PRO A 13 -0.64 1.98 -5.87
N ASN A 14 0.00 3.13 -5.58
CA ASN A 14 -0.41 3.97 -4.45
C ASN A 14 -1.67 4.78 -4.80
N LEU A 15 -2.21 5.54 -3.83
CA LEU A 15 -3.44 6.32 -4.06
C LEU A 15 -3.32 7.33 -5.21
N THR A 16 -2.18 8.01 -5.32
CA THR A 16 -1.93 8.97 -6.41
C THR A 16 -1.90 8.27 -7.77
N GLU A 17 -1.23 7.13 -7.85
CA GLU A 17 -1.16 6.32 -9.06
C GLU A 17 -2.52 5.73 -9.43
N LEU A 18 -3.30 5.29 -8.43
CA LEU A 18 -4.67 4.84 -8.63
C LEU A 18 -5.53 5.94 -9.25
N CYS A 19 -5.47 7.16 -8.71
CA CYS A 19 -6.18 8.31 -9.26
C CYS A 19 -5.76 8.60 -10.70
N LEU A 20 -4.46 8.56 -11.01
CA LEU A 20 -3.97 8.75 -12.38
C LEU A 20 -4.46 7.66 -13.35
N LEU A 21 -4.58 6.42 -12.88
CA LEU A 21 -5.04 5.30 -13.69
C LEU A 21 -6.56 5.35 -13.92
N THR A 22 -7.34 5.78 -12.94
CA THR A 22 -8.80 5.81 -13.01
C THR A 22 -9.36 7.13 -13.52
N GLY A 23 -8.62 8.22 -13.34
CA GLY A 23 -9.08 9.60 -13.59
C GLY A 23 -9.81 10.22 -12.41
N ALA A 24 -9.76 9.59 -11.24
CA ALA A 24 -10.32 10.12 -10.00
C ALA A 24 -9.52 11.30 -9.46
N ASP A 25 -10.18 12.17 -8.69
CA ASP A 25 -9.53 13.30 -8.03
C ASP A 25 -8.94 12.88 -6.68
N TYR A 26 -7.64 13.10 -6.51
CA TYR A 26 -6.94 12.76 -5.28
C TYR A 26 -7.39 13.64 -4.09
N GLU A 27 -7.71 14.91 -4.34
CA GLU A 27 -8.13 15.82 -3.27
C GLU A 27 -9.48 15.39 -2.69
N GLU A 28 -10.43 15.01 -3.56
CA GLU A 28 -11.71 14.45 -3.14
C GLU A 28 -11.53 13.17 -2.30
N LEU A 29 -10.66 12.25 -2.75
CA LEU A 29 -10.35 11.03 -2.00
C LEU A 29 -9.76 11.34 -0.61
N SER A 30 -8.83 12.28 -0.54
CA SER A 30 -8.13 12.65 0.70
C SER A 30 -9.03 13.31 1.74
N GLN A 31 -10.17 13.85 1.33
CA GLN A 31 -11.17 14.47 2.21
C GLN A 31 -12.16 13.46 2.82
N ILE A 32 -12.13 12.21 2.40
CA ILE A 32 -13.00 11.17 2.97
C ILE A 32 -12.53 10.86 4.39
N GLY A 33 -13.26 11.39 5.38
CA GLY A 33 -12.89 11.26 6.80
C GLY A 33 -13.25 9.93 7.45
N THR A 34 -14.06 9.08 6.79
CA THR A 34 -14.48 7.79 7.31
C THR A 34 -13.66 6.67 6.69
N PRO A 35 -12.87 5.91 7.48
CA PRO A 35 -12.01 4.84 6.94
C PRO A 35 -12.76 3.82 6.10
N PHE A 36 -13.93 3.40 6.57
CA PHE A 36 -14.78 2.46 5.84
C PHE A 36 -15.15 2.98 4.44
N LEU A 37 -15.63 4.23 4.36
CA LEU A 37 -16.03 4.83 3.08
C LEU A 37 -14.81 5.01 2.16
N LEU A 38 -13.66 5.41 2.70
CA LEU A 38 -12.42 5.50 1.93
C LEU A 38 -12.05 4.15 1.31
N MET A 39 -12.11 3.07 2.08
CA MET A 39 -11.77 1.73 1.58
C MET A 39 -12.76 1.25 0.50
N GLU A 40 -14.06 1.54 0.65
CA GLU A 40 -15.08 1.20 -0.36
C GLU A 40 -14.82 1.96 -1.67
N VAL A 41 -14.58 3.27 -1.61
CA VAL A 41 -14.28 4.07 -2.81
C VAL A 41 -13.00 3.61 -3.48
N VAL A 42 -11.94 3.35 -2.71
CA VAL A 42 -10.66 2.83 -3.24
C VAL A 42 -10.85 1.46 -3.88
N ALA A 43 -11.69 0.59 -3.28
CA ALA A 43 -12.00 -0.72 -3.82
C ALA A 43 -12.76 -0.61 -5.16
N GLU A 44 -13.71 0.29 -5.25
CA GLU A 44 -14.49 0.55 -6.49
C GLU A 44 -13.56 1.05 -7.62
N LEU A 45 -12.69 2.02 -7.31
CA LEU A 45 -11.70 2.53 -8.25
C LEU A 45 -10.72 1.42 -8.68
N GLY A 46 -10.21 0.64 -7.75
CA GLY A 46 -9.29 -0.46 -8.07
C GLY A 46 -9.93 -1.52 -8.96
N ARG A 47 -11.17 -1.92 -8.66
CA ARG A 47 -11.91 -2.89 -9.49
C ARG A 47 -12.27 -2.35 -10.87
N SER A 48 -12.44 -1.04 -11.03
CA SER A 48 -12.68 -0.44 -12.34
C SER A 48 -11.52 -0.64 -13.32
N LEU A 49 -10.34 -1.01 -12.83
CA LEU A 49 -9.16 -1.30 -13.65
C LEU A 49 -9.11 -2.76 -14.12
N PHE A 50 -9.97 -3.65 -13.61
CA PHE A 50 -9.96 -5.06 -14.01
C PHE A 50 -10.27 -5.24 -15.49
N GLN A 51 -9.50 -6.07 -16.15
CA GLN A 51 -9.62 -6.42 -17.58
C GLN A 51 -9.18 -7.87 -17.77
N GLU A 52 -9.20 -8.37 -19.03
CA GLU A 52 -8.91 -9.77 -19.39
C GLU A 52 -7.70 -10.40 -18.67
N ARG A 53 -6.69 -9.63 -18.34
CA ARG A 53 -5.46 -10.12 -17.69
C ARG A 53 -5.26 -9.56 -16.29
N LEU A 54 -5.68 -8.34 -16.06
CA LEU A 54 -5.55 -7.69 -14.76
C LEU A 54 -6.74 -8.07 -13.87
N HIS A 55 -6.52 -8.99 -12.95
CA HIS A 55 -7.54 -9.50 -12.03
C HIS A 55 -7.26 -9.18 -10.57
N GLN A 56 -6.12 -8.55 -10.29
CA GLN A 56 -5.69 -8.23 -8.93
C GLN A 56 -5.07 -6.84 -8.87
N VAL A 57 -5.49 -6.07 -7.88
CA VAL A 57 -4.93 -4.75 -7.59
C VAL A 57 -4.63 -4.69 -6.10
N LEU A 58 -3.43 -4.26 -5.75
CA LEU A 58 -3.04 -4.01 -4.38
C LEU A 58 -2.75 -2.52 -4.21
N VAL A 59 -3.74 -1.78 -3.72
CA VAL A 59 -3.57 -0.34 -3.47
C VAL A 59 -2.74 -0.15 -2.22
N THR A 60 -1.60 0.56 -2.35
CA THR A 60 -0.60 0.69 -1.28
C THR A 60 -0.64 2.06 -0.62
N GLY A 61 -0.22 2.10 0.66
CA GLY A 61 0.05 3.35 1.36
C GLY A 61 -1.20 4.18 1.68
N ILE A 62 -2.33 3.54 1.96
CA ILE A 62 -3.56 4.21 2.36
C ILE A 62 -3.43 4.61 3.83
N ARG A 63 -3.38 5.92 4.11
CA ARG A 63 -3.39 6.43 5.48
C ARG A 63 -4.83 6.60 5.96
N TYR A 64 -5.12 6.13 7.16
CA TYR A 64 -6.42 6.29 7.80
C TYR A 64 -6.27 6.30 9.32
N THR A 65 -7.27 6.80 10.03
CA THR A 65 -7.34 6.74 11.50
C THR A 65 -8.33 5.64 11.87
N ASP A 66 -7.93 4.69 12.73
CA ASP A 66 -8.80 3.60 13.16
C ASP A 66 -9.86 4.03 14.17
N GLU A 67 -10.68 3.07 14.64
CA GLU A 67 -11.78 3.33 15.59
C GLU A 67 -11.28 3.81 16.96
N ASP A 68 -10.04 3.50 17.32
CA ASP A 68 -9.39 3.94 18.55
C ASP A 68 -8.70 5.30 18.41
N GLY A 69 -8.79 5.93 17.25
CA GLY A 69 -8.17 7.23 16.95
C GLY A 69 -6.67 7.13 16.66
N VAL A 70 -6.17 5.94 16.34
CA VAL A 70 -4.75 5.72 16.03
C VAL A 70 -4.51 5.80 14.52
N ASP A 71 -3.50 6.56 14.11
CA ASP A 71 -3.09 6.63 12.71
C ASP A 71 -2.49 5.29 12.25
N GLN A 72 -3.07 4.75 11.19
CA GLN A 72 -2.68 3.49 10.56
C GLN A 72 -2.27 3.75 9.10
N MET A 73 -1.50 2.83 8.58
CA MET A 73 -1.23 2.67 7.16
C MET A 73 -1.81 1.34 6.71
N GLY A 74 -2.45 1.29 5.56
CA GLY A 74 -3.01 0.05 5.04
C GLY A 74 -2.67 -0.16 3.58
N ASN A 75 -2.66 -1.44 3.18
CA ASN A 75 -2.66 -1.84 1.80
C ASN A 75 -3.96 -2.60 1.54
N LEU A 76 -4.69 -2.23 0.50
CA LEU A 76 -5.97 -2.84 0.15
C LEU A 76 -5.77 -3.79 -1.03
N PHE A 77 -5.81 -5.08 -0.75
CA PHE A 77 -5.82 -6.13 -1.76
C PHE A 77 -7.22 -6.30 -2.34
N LEU A 78 -7.31 -6.36 -3.66
CA LEU A 78 -8.54 -6.50 -4.42
C LEU A 78 -8.39 -7.61 -5.44
N SER A 79 -9.34 -8.51 -5.44
CA SER A 79 -9.56 -9.51 -6.50
C SER A 79 -11.00 -9.43 -7.00
N GLU A 80 -11.36 -10.28 -7.97
CA GLU A 80 -12.74 -10.37 -8.46
C GLU A 80 -13.75 -10.78 -7.37
N LYS A 81 -13.28 -11.55 -6.38
CA LYS A 81 -14.14 -12.18 -5.37
C LYS A 81 -13.97 -11.57 -3.99
N ASP A 82 -12.77 -11.06 -3.69
CA ASP A 82 -12.38 -10.71 -2.34
C ASP A 82 -11.78 -9.30 -2.28
N GLN A 83 -11.92 -8.68 -1.12
CA GLN A 83 -11.11 -7.52 -0.72
C GLN A 83 -10.58 -7.75 0.68
N LYS A 84 -9.34 -7.32 0.92
CA LYS A 84 -8.70 -7.46 2.22
C LYS A 84 -7.84 -6.25 2.52
N LEU A 85 -8.14 -5.57 3.62
CA LEU A 85 -7.27 -4.55 4.17
C LEU A 85 -6.16 -5.23 4.98
N ILE A 86 -4.91 -4.88 4.68
CA ILE A 86 -3.71 -5.33 5.38
C ILE A 86 -3.17 -4.11 6.13
N PRO A 87 -3.50 -3.94 7.43
CA PRO A 87 -3.12 -2.77 8.20
C PRO A 87 -1.68 -2.87 8.69
N PHE A 88 -1.02 -1.72 8.80
CA PHE A 88 0.29 -1.56 9.41
C PHE A 88 0.30 -0.32 10.30
N PRO A 89 1.05 -0.32 11.41
CA PRO A 89 1.24 0.87 12.21
C PRO A 89 1.85 2.00 11.38
N TYR A 90 1.26 3.20 11.43
CA TYR A 90 1.88 4.38 10.85
C TYR A 90 3.02 4.86 11.76
N ILE A 91 4.26 4.68 11.31
CA ILE A 91 5.46 4.98 12.12
C ILE A 91 5.94 6.43 11.91
N GLY A 92 5.19 7.23 11.14
CA GLY A 92 5.52 8.61 10.81
C GLY A 92 6.56 8.74 9.68
N GLY A 93 6.58 9.92 9.05
CA GLY A 93 7.54 10.24 7.98
C GLY A 93 7.16 9.72 6.60
N SER A 94 7.95 10.13 5.61
CA SER A 94 7.88 9.62 4.24
C SER A 94 9.22 8.95 3.93
N TYR A 95 9.18 7.69 3.55
CA TYR A 95 10.38 6.90 3.24
C TYR A 95 10.39 6.61 1.74
N SER A 96 11.25 7.33 1.01
CA SER A 96 11.42 7.12 -0.42
C SER A 96 11.92 5.71 -0.73
N GLY A 97 11.37 5.09 -1.77
CA GLY A 97 11.76 3.74 -2.22
C GLY A 97 11.04 2.59 -1.50
N THR A 98 10.19 2.85 -0.49
CA THR A 98 9.43 1.78 0.17
C THR A 98 8.42 1.12 -0.76
N GLY A 99 7.84 1.86 -1.71
CA GLY A 99 6.93 1.32 -2.72
C GLY A 99 7.63 0.33 -3.65
N ASP A 100 8.82 0.66 -4.14
CA ASP A 100 9.62 -0.23 -5.01
C ASP A 100 10.07 -1.49 -4.26
N LEU A 101 10.48 -1.34 -3.00
CA LEU A 101 10.84 -2.46 -2.14
C LEU A 101 9.64 -3.37 -1.89
N PHE A 102 8.46 -2.79 -1.63
CA PHE A 102 7.23 -3.52 -1.43
C PHE A 102 6.84 -4.33 -2.67
N ALA A 103 6.81 -3.70 -3.85
CA ALA A 103 6.53 -4.37 -5.11
C ALA A 103 7.53 -5.51 -5.40
N SER A 104 8.81 -5.29 -5.11
CA SER A 104 9.87 -6.29 -5.27
C SER A 104 9.66 -7.50 -4.34
N CYS A 105 9.30 -7.26 -3.07
CA CYS A 105 8.99 -8.34 -2.12
C CYS A 105 7.78 -9.16 -2.56
N ILE A 106 6.73 -8.50 -3.07
CA ILE A 106 5.54 -9.19 -3.60
C ILE A 106 5.90 -10.05 -4.81
N ALA A 107 6.65 -9.50 -5.77
CA ALA A 107 7.08 -10.23 -6.95
C ALA A 107 7.91 -11.47 -6.57
N ALA A 108 8.82 -11.34 -5.60
CA ALA A 108 9.61 -12.45 -5.08
C ALA A 108 8.76 -13.51 -4.36
N GLY A 109 7.77 -13.09 -3.57
CA GLY A 109 6.82 -13.99 -2.90
C GLY A 109 6.01 -14.81 -3.92
N ILE A 110 5.43 -14.14 -4.91
CA ILE A 110 4.67 -14.79 -5.99
C ILE A 110 5.57 -15.77 -6.78
N ALA A 111 6.79 -15.37 -7.12
CA ALA A 111 7.74 -16.24 -7.81
C ALA A 111 8.11 -17.48 -6.98
N ARG A 112 8.05 -17.41 -5.67
CA ARG A 112 8.26 -18.54 -4.74
C ARG A 112 7.02 -19.42 -4.59
N GLY A 113 5.86 -18.98 -5.05
CA GLY A 113 4.60 -19.70 -4.98
C GLY A 113 3.64 -19.24 -3.87
N ASP A 114 3.95 -18.12 -3.21
CA ASP A 114 3.02 -17.51 -2.24
C ASP A 114 1.81 -16.91 -2.97
N THR A 115 0.69 -16.81 -2.28
CA THR A 115 -0.43 -16.00 -2.78
C THR A 115 -0.07 -14.52 -2.72
N PRO A 116 -0.63 -13.65 -3.60
CA PRO A 116 -0.38 -12.22 -3.55
C PRO A 116 -0.72 -11.58 -2.20
N GLU A 117 -1.76 -12.08 -1.52
CA GLU A 117 -2.14 -11.63 -0.17
C GLU A 117 -1.05 -11.95 0.84
N THR A 118 -0.59 -13.20 0.88
CA THR A 118 0.50 -13.64 1.77
C THR A 118 1.79 -12.87 1.49
N ALA A 119 2.12 -12.69 0.21
CA ALA A 119 3.29 -11.91 -0.19
C ALA A 119 3.18 -10.45 0.27
N ALA A 120 1.97 -9.85 0.22
CA ALA A 120 1.72 -8.49 0.68
C ALA A 120 1.84 -8.36 2.21
N GLU A 121 1.34 -9.32 2.97
CA GLU A 121 1.48 -9.36 4.43
C GLU A 121 2.96 -9.43 4.83
N LEU A 122 3.70 -10.38 4.27
CA LEU A 122 5.14 -10.53 4.55
C LEU A 122 5.96 -9.32 4.14
N ALA A 123 5.66 -8.71 2.99
CA ALA A 123 6.31 -7.49 2.53
C ALA A 123 6.07 -6.32 3.50
N GLY A 124 4.83 -6.16 3.97
CA GLY A 124 4.46 -5.12 4.93
C GLY A 124 5.15 -5.29 6.28
N GLU A 125 5.18 -6.49 6.83
CA GLU A 125 5.92 -6.80 8.06
C GLU A 125 7.41 -6.47 7.92
N PHE A 126 8.03 -6.93 6.83
CA PHE A 126 9.44 -6.67 6.55
C PHE A 126 9.75 -5.16 6.49
N ILE A 127 8.94 -4.39 5.75
CA ILE A 127 9.14 -2.95 5.61
C ILE A 127 8.92 -2.23 6.94
N SER A 128 7.90 -2.60 7.70
CA SER A 128 7.62 -2.02 9.02
C SER A 128 8.79 -2.22 9.98
N LEU A 129 9.37 -3.42 10.00
CA LEU A 129 10.57 -3.72 10.81
C LEU A 129 11.80 -2.92 10.35
N ALA A 130 12.00 -2.80 9.03
CA ALA A 130 13.12 -2.04 8.46
C ALA A 130 13.03 -0.54 8.79
N ILE A 131 11.82 0.05 8.71
CA ILE A 131 11.57 1.44 9.09
C ILE A 131 11.83 1.64 10.59
N ALA A 132 11.30 0.77 11.44
CA ALA A 132 11.48 0.85 12.89
C ALA A 132 12.97 0.77 13.29
N ASP A 133 13.77 -0.09 12.65
CA ASP A 133 15.21 -0.17 12.88
C ASP A 133 15.95 1.09 12.39
N SER A 134 15.57 1.63 11.26
CA SER A 134 16.13 2.87 10.72
C SER A 134 15.91 4.07 11.66
N ILE A 135 14.72 4.20 12.25
CA ILE A 135 14.42 5.26 13.22
C ILE A 135 15.28 5.12 14.47
N LYS A 136 15.43 3.89 15.00
CA LYS A 136 16.28 3.63 16.18
C LYS A 136 17.73 4.04 15.93
N ARG A 137 18.26 3.73 14.75
CA ARG A 137 19.66 4.05 14.37
C ARG A 137 19.86 5.57 14.22
N THR A 138 18.92 6.27 13.58
CA THR A 138 18.99 7.71 13.38
C THR A 138 18.89 8.46 14.71
N GLY A 139 17.96 8.08 15.59
CA GLY A 139 17.82 8.65 16.92
C GLY A 139 19.03 8.37 17.84
N ALA A 140 19.72 7.26 17.66
CA ALA A 140 20.96 6.95 18.38
C ALA A 140 22.16 7.77 17.87
N SER A 141 22.21 8.08 16.57
CA SER A 141 23.24 8.92 15.95
C SER A 141 23.13 10.37 16.40
N GLN A 142 21.92 10.92 16.47
CA GLN A 142 21.71 12.30 16.92
C GLN A 142 22.10 12.51 18.40
N ARG A 143 21.92 11.50 19.26
CA ARG A 143 22.34 11.56 20.67
C ARG A 143 23.85 11.50 20.87
N ARG A 144 24.62 10.93 19.92
CA ARG A 144 26.09 10.91 19.96
C ARG A 144 26.75 12.21 19.53
N CYS A 145 26.06 13.07 18.79
CA CYS A 145 26.59 14.37 18.36
C CYS A 145 26.35 15.50 19.38
N GLN A 146 25.70 15.23 20.53
CA GLN A 146 25.43 16.19 21.59
C GLN A 146 26.29 16.01 22.85
N LEU A 147 27.31 15.16 22.81
CA LEU A 147 28.37 14.99 23.80
C LEU A 147 29.70 15.48 23.25
#